data_e0551bda2f11b374f5971031db40b0a3
#
_entry.id   e0551bda2f11b374f5971031db40b0a3
#
_cell.length_a   1.000
_cell.length_b   1.000
_cell.length_c   1.000
_cell.angle_alpha   90.00
_cell.angle_beta   90.00
_cell.angle_gamma   90.00
#
_symmetry.space_group_name_H-M   'P 1'
#
loop_
_entity.id
_entity.type
_entity.pdbx_description
1 polymer ?
#
loop_
_entity_poly.entity_id
_entity_poly.type
_entity_poly.pdbx_seq_one_letter_code
_entity_poly.pdbx_strand_id
1 'polypeptide(L)'
;MINKRKWGIGTIILIVVLLLWSTIFLKYETMNANELLSPPNFSHWFGTDDFGRDVFVRVIVGARYSIGASLLIVALSYLGGMLLGGLAGIFAGWIDRIVTSMVDILLAIPSLMIAITVAGVLGGGLRNGVIALVISYLPYYAKLTRGEIRKIKVREYVTVMYMQGAPLWYRLMTILKNIQRPLVTYMIVNISSTILSLATLSFLGIGVKVPQPEWGSMLNEGRLSFEQAPWLMIAPGLSITITIIIFNGIHQWVQQKGRNL
;
A
#
# COMPACT_ATOMS: atom_id res chain seq x y z
N MET A 1 14.15 -7.69 -28.03
CA MET A 1 13.04 -8.34 -27.30
C MET A 1 12.64 -7.64 -25.98
N ILE A 2 13.19 -6.48 -25.63
CA ILE A 2 12.96 -5.78 -24.35
C ILE A 2 11.64 -4.96 -24.33
N ASN A 3 11.09 -4.64 -25.50
CA ASN A 3 10.00 -3.67 -25.62
C ASN A 3 8.58 -4.20 -25.27
N LYS A 4 8.25 -5.44 -25.60
CA LYS A 4 6.90 -6.02 -25.30
C LYS A 4 6.58 -6.17 -23.80
N ARG A 5 7.56 -6.06 -22.96
CA ARG A 5 7.52 -6.38 -21.53
C ARG A 5 7.22 -5.18 -20.62
N LYS A 6 7.65 -3.98 -21.03
CA LYS A 6 7.28 -2.72 -20.35
C LYS A 6 5.81 -2.39 -20.59
N TRP A 7 5.26 -2.82 -21.71
CA TRP A 7 3.86 -2.60 -22.06
C TRP A 7 2.87 -3.38 -21.17
N GLY A 8 3.18 -4.61 -20.75
CA GLY A 8 2.27 -5.41 -19.94
C GLY A 8 2.00 -4.82 -18.54
N ILE A 9 3.05 -4.37 -17.84
CA ILE A 9 2.88 -3.73 -16.52
C ILE A 9 2.21 -2.35 -16.68
N GLY A 10 2.63 -1.57 -17.67
CA GLY A 10 2.03 -0.28 -17.98
C GLY A 10 0.53 -0.41 -18.32
N THR A 11 0.16 -1.45 -19.07
CA THR A 11 -1.24 -1.72 -19.44
C THR A 11 -2.07 -2.11 -18.19
N ILE A 12 -1.53 -2.94 -17.31
CA ILE A 12 -2.21 -3.32 -16.06
C ILE A 12 -2.42 -2.09 -15.16
N ILE A 13 -1.37 -1.28 -14.98
CA ILE A 13 -1.46 -0.04 -14.20
C ILE A 13 -2.48 0.90 -14.84
N LEU A 14 -2.46 1.06 -16.15
CA LEU A 14 -3.42 1.91 -16.87
C LEU A 14 -4.86 1.41 -16.68
N ILE A 15 -5.10 0.10 -16.78
CA ILE A 15 -6.42 -0.51 -16.56
C ILE A 15 -6.88 -0.25 -15.12
N VAL A 16 -6.01 -0.45 -14.12
CA VAL A 16 -6.34 -0.18 -12.71
C VAL A 16 -6.66 1.30 -12.51
N VAL A 17 -5.87 2.20 -13.09
CA VAL A 17 -6.11 3.65 -13.00
C VAL A 17 -7.42 4.03 -13.68
N LEU A 18 -7.72 3.48 -14.85
CA LEU A 18 -8.98 3.75 -15.58
C LEU A 18 -10.19 3.19 -14.81
N LEU A 19 -10.07 1.99 -14.24
CA LEU A 19 -11.12 1.42 -13.39
C LEU A 19 -11.35 2.27 -12.14
N LEU A 20 -10.30 2.71 -11.45
CA LEU A 20 -10.39 3.60 -10.30
C LEU A 20 -10.96 4.98 -10.71
N TRP A 21 -10.64 5.46 -11.90
CA TRP A 21 -11.18 6.72 -12.43
C TRP A 21 -12.67 6.62 -12.75
N SER A 22 -13.12 5.52 -13.34
CA SER A 22 -14.54 5.32 -13.67
C SER A 22 -15.46 5.36 -12.44
N THR A 23 -14.92 5.00 -11.25
CA THR A 23 -15.69 5.04 -9.99
C THR A 23 -16.02 6.45 -9.50
N ILE A 24 -15.39 7.50 -10.07
CA ILE A 24 -15.67 8.90 -9.70
C ILE A 24 -17.11 9.29 -10.03
N PHE A 25 -17.68 8.70 -11.09
CA PHE A 25 -19.00 9.00 -11.58
C PHE A 25 -20.10 8.16 -10.92
N LEU A 26 -19.75 7.16 -10.09
CA LEU A 26 -20.73 6.31 -9.40
C LEU A 26 -21.23 7.00 -8.13
N LYS A 27 -22.55 7.17 -8.04
CA LYS A 27 -23.23 7.69 -6.85
C LYS A 27 -23.40 6.54 -5.84
N TYR A 28 -22.57 6.51 -4.81
CA TYR A 28 -22.56 5.47 -3.76
C TYR A 28 -23.32 5.89 -2.49
N GLU A 29 -23.78 7.13 -2.43
CA GLU A 29 -24.48 7.69 -1.25
C GLU A 29 -26.01 7.67 -1.41
N THR A 30 -26.54 7.18 -2.53
CA THR A 30 -27.98 7.09 -2.76
C THR A 30 -28.60 6.15 -1.75
N MET A 31 -29.45 6.68 -0.86
CA MET A 31 -30.17 5.94 0.18
C MET A 31 -31.59 5.65 -0.27
N ASN A 32 -32.06 4.44 0.01
CA ASN A 32 -33.46 4.06 -0.26
C ASN A 32 -34.06 3.42 1.02
N ALA A 33 -34.88 4.19 1.71
CA ALA A 33 -35.51 3.74 2.96
C ALA A 33 -36.46 2.54 2.79
N ASN A 34 -36.89 2.24 1.55
CA ASN A 34 -37.77 1.11 1.27
C ASN A 34 -37.00 -0.21 1.06
N GLU A 35 -35.68 -0.17 0.93
CA GLU A 35 -34.85 -1.32 0.59
C GLU A 35 -33.69 -1.51 1.58
N LEU A 36 -33.99 -1.33 2.88
CA LEU A 36 -33.02 -1.56 3.95
C LEU A 36 -32.71 -3.05 4.05
N LEU A 37 -31.41 -3.41 4.14
CA LEU A 37 -30.94 -4.79 4.31
C LEU A 37 -31.59 -5.79 3.34
N SER A 38 -31.92 -5.35 2.12
CA SER A 38 -32.47 -6.21 1.10
C SER A 38 -31.43 -7.22 0.61
N PRO A 39 -31.77 -8.53 0.51
CA PRO A 39 -30.84 -9.54 0.05
C PRO A 39 -30.42 -9.33 -1.41
N PRO A 40 -29.34 -9.97 -1.86
CA PRO A 40 -28.89 -9.93 -3.23
C PRO A 40 -30.01 -10.29 -4.22
N ASN A 41 -30.22 -9.45 -5.21
CA ASN A 41 -31.24 -9.58 -6.26
C ASN A 41 -30.75 -8.99 -7.59
N PHE A 42 -31.56 -9.03 -8.65
CA PHE A 42 -31.18 -8.53 -9.98
C PHE A 42 -30.93 -7.02 -10.03
N SER A 43 -31.58 -6.24 -9.14
CA SER A 43 -31.36 -4.78 -9.04
C SER A 43 -30.14 -4.45 -8.17
N HIS A 44 -29.87 -5.25 -7.14
CA HIS A 44 -28.79 -5.09 -6.16
C HIS A 44 -28.01 -6.39 -6.05
N TRP A 45 -26.97 -6.56 -6.86
CA TRP A 45 -26.22 -7.83 -6.98
C TRP A 45 -25.62 -8.32 -5.66
N PHE A 46 -25.21 -7.40 -4.81
CA PHE A 46 -24.68 -7.71 -3.47
C PHE A 46 -25.61 -7.24 -2.35
N GLY A 47 -26.91 -7.03 -2.68
CA GLY A 47 -27.90 -6.52 -1.75
C GLY A 47 -27.67 -5.07 -1.35
N THR A 48 -28.38 -4.65 -0.29
CA THR A 48 -28.31 -3.28 0.25
C THR A 48 -27.86 -3.28 1.70
N ASP A 49 -27.38 -2.13 2.18
CA ASP A 49 -26.96 -1.94 3.56
C ASP A 49 -28.06 -1.38 4.48
N ASP A 50 -27.67 -1.04 5.73
CA ASP A 50 -28.58 -0.49 6.76
C ASP A 50 -29.26 0.85 6.35
N PHE A 51 -28.76 1.50 5.30
CA PHE A 51 -29.29 2.75 4.75
C PHE A 51 -29.94 2.55 3.36
N GLY A 52 -30.10 1.29 2.90
CA GLY A 52 -30.61 0.98 1.57
C GLY A 52 -29.66 1.37 0.44
N ARG A 53 -28.36 1.52 0.71
CA ARG A 53 -27.34 1.82 -0.30
C ARG A 53 -26.88 0.52 -0.97
N ASP A 54 -26.64 0.55 -2.29
CA ASP A 54 -26.20 -0.61 -3.05
C ASP A 54 -24.77 -1.03 -2.66
N VAL A 55 -24.63 -2.26 -2.14
CA VAL A 55 -23.35 -2.80 -1.66
C VAL A 55 -22.37 -3.04 -2.81
N PHE A 56 -22.84 -3.46 -4.00
CA PHE A 56 -21.98 -3.67 -5.17
C PHE A 56 -21.32 -2.37 -5.60
N VAL A 57 -22.10 -1.29 -5.73
CA VAL A 57 -21.58 0.04 -6.05
C VAL A 57 -20.57 0.51 -5.00
N ARG A 58 -20.89 0.31 -3.70
CA ARG A 58 -19.99 0.68 -2.60
C ARG A 58 -18.69 -0.12 -2.64
N VAL A 59 -18.71 -1.41 -2.96
CA VAL A 59 -17.52 -2.25 -3.10
C VAL A 59 -16.63 -1.76 -4.24
N ILE A 60 -17.22 -1.42 -5.40
CA ILE A 60 -16.45 -0.91 -6.54
C ILE A 60 -15.82 0.45 -6.22
N VAL A 61 -16.59 1.38 -5.65
CA VAL A 61 -16.06 2.68 -5.23
C VAL A 61 -15.03 2.51 -4.10
N GLY A 62 -15.26 1.55 -3.21
CA GLY A 62 -14.35 1.17 -2.13
C GLY A 62 -12.96 0.77 -2.61
N ALA A 63 -12.86 0.13 -3.79
CA ALA A 63 -11.57 -0.19 -4.41
C ALA A 63 -10.69 1.06 -4.59
N ARG A 64 -11.27 2.20 -4.95
CA ARG A 64 -10.55 3.47 -5.09
C ARG A 64 -9.93 3.93 -3.77
N TYR A 65 -10.68 3.84 -2.69
CA TYR A 65 -10.19 4.24 -1.37
C TYR A 65 -9.18 3.22 -0.82
N SER A 66 -9.49 1.93 -0.87
CA SER A 66 -8.63 0.87 -0.33
C SER A 66 -7.33 0.70 -1.13
N ILE A 67 -7.41 0.55 -2.45
CA ILE A 67 -6.22 0.36 -3.30
C ILE A 67 -5.46 1.68 -3.46
N GLY A 68 -6.17 2.79 -3.73
CA GLY A 68 -5.55 4.10 -3.92
C GLY A 68 -4.78 4.58 -2.70
N ALA A 69 -5.38 4.48 -1.50
CA ALA A 69 -4.71 4.83 -0.26
C ALA A 69 -3.51 3.91 0.01
N SER A 70 -3.64 2.60 -0.23
CA SER A 70 -2.54 1.66 -0.03
C SER A 70 -1.37 1.93 -0.98
N LEU A 71 -1.63 2.27 -2.24
CA LEU A 71 -0.60 2.69 -3.18
C LEU A 71 0.10 3.98 -2.72
N LEU A 72 -0.66 4.95 -2.21
CA LEU A 72 -0.12 6.19 -1.67
C LEU A 72 0.75 5.94 -0.44
N ILE A 73 0.30 5.08 0.50
CA ILE A 73 1.07 4.70 1.69
C ILE A 73 2.41 4.07 1.28
N VAL A 74 2.38 3.10 0.37
CA VAL A 74 3.58 2.42 -0.11
C VAL A 74 4.53 3.40 -0.79
N ALA A 75 4.02 4.30 -1.64
CA ALA A 75 4.83 5.30 -2.34
C ALA A 75 5.48 6.30 -1.37
N LEU A 76 4.74 6.84 -0.41
CA LEU A 76 5.27 7.77 0.58
C LEU A 76 6.27 7.10 1.53
N SER A 77 5.99 5.88 1.99
CA SER A 77 6.91 5.10 2.82
C SER A 77 8.21 4.76 2.07
N TYR A 78 8.09 4.41 0.79
CA TYR A 78 9.25 4.18 -0.09
C TYR A 78 10.10 5.45 -0.24
N LEU A 79 9.48 6.57 -0.58
CA LEU A 79 10.21 7.84 -0.77
C LEU A 79 10.89 8.30 0.52
N GLY A 80 10.17 8.31 1.65
CA GLY A 80 10.73 8.66 2.96
C GLY A 80 11.82 7.68 3.41
N GLY A 81 11.58 6.38 3.26
CA GLY A 81 12.54 5.34 3.59
C GLY A 81 13.79 5.38 2.68
N MET A 82 13.63 5.67 1.39
CA MET A 82 14.74 5.86 0.47
C MET A 82 15.59 7.09 0.84
N LEU A 83 14.98 8.17 1.30
CA LEU A 83 15.71 9.34 1.78
C LEU A 83 16.51 9.01 3.05
N LEU A 84 15.86 8.50 4.11
CA LEU A 84 16.53 8.19 5.36
C LEU A 84 17.57 7.07 5.21
N GLY A 85 17.22 5.97 4.57
CA GLY A 85 18.12 4.86 4.31
C GLY A 85 19.23 5.24 3.33
N GLY A 86 18.94 6.15 2.39
CA GLY A 86 19.91 6.74 1.48
C GLY A 86 20.97 7.54 2.23
N LEU A 87 20.55 8.46 3.09
CA LEU A 87 21.46 9.23 3.94
C LEU A 87 22.33 8.30 4.80
N ALA A 88 21.75 7.34 5.50
CA ALA A 88 22.48 6.40 6.33
C ALA A 88 23.44 5.50 5.51
N GLY A 89 23.04 5.06 4.33
CA GLY A 89 23.84 4.20 3.46
C GLY A 89 25.01 4.92 2.78
N ILE A 90 24.79 6.19 2.39
CA ILE A 90 25.80 7.00 1.70
C ILE A 90 26.78 7.62 2.68
N PHE A 91 26.27 8.27 3.73
CA PHE A 91 27.08 8.95 4.75
C PHE A 91 27.34 7.99 5.91
N ALA A 92 28.55 7.49 6.00
CA ALA A 92 29.00 6.68 7.15
C ALA A 92 29.18 7.56 8.40
N GLY A 93 29.36 6.91 9.58
CA GLY A 93 29.65 7.60 10.82
C GLY A 93 28.44 7.94 11.65
N TRP A 94 28.33 9.17 12.16
CA TRP A 94 27.29 9.55 13.12
C TRP A 94 25.88 9.61 12.51
N ILE A 95 25.74 10.04 11.24
CA ILE A 95 24.46 10.08 10.51
C ILE A 95 23.89 8.66 10.41
N ASP A 96 24.71 7.72 9.96
CA ASP A 96 24.32 6.31 9.86
C ASP A 96 23.90 5.75 11.22
N ARG A 97 24.66 6.07 12.28
CA ARG A 97 24.37 5.59 13.63
C ARG A 97 23.03 6.11 14.14
N ILE A 98 22.75 7.42 14.00
CA ILE A 98 21.50 8.03 14.45
C ILE A 98 20.30 7.45 13.68
N VAL A 99 20.35 7.47 12.34
CA VAL A 99 19.25 6.98 11.52
C VAL A 99 18.99 5.49 11.79
N THR A 100 20.05 4.68 11.90
CA THR A 100 19.89 3.24 12.18
C THR A 100 19.28 3.01 13.55
N SER A 101 19.72 3.72 14.58
CA SER A 101 19.15 3.59 15.92
C SER A 101 17.67 3.95 15.96
N MET A 102 17.28 5.05 15.31
CA MET A 102 15.86 5.43 15.20
C MET A 102 15.03 4.38 14.45
N VAL A 103 15.54 3.89 13.32
CA VAL A 103 14.90 2.85 12.53
C VAL A 103 14.76 1.55 13.31
N ASP A 104 15.80 1.12 14.01
CA ASP A 104 15.80 -0.13 14.78
C ASP A 104 14.84 -0.05 16.00
N ILE A 105 14.72 1.11 16.66
CA ILE A 105 13.73 1.35 17.72
C ILE A 105 12.30 1.19 17.15
N LEU A 106 12.00 1.81 16.00
CA LEU A 106 10.68 1.69 15.40
C LEU A 106 10.38 0.26 14.92
N LEU A 107 11.38 -0.46 14.43
CA LEU A 107 11.24 -1.86 14.00
C LEU A 107 11.08 -2.85 15.16
N ALA A 108 11.46 -2.48 16.38
CA ALA A 108 11.24 -3.29 17.57
C ALA A 108 9.76 -3.34 17.99
N ILE A 109 8.95 -2.38 17.51
CA ILE A 109 7.53 -2.30 17.79
C ILE A 109 6.77 -2.87 16.57
N PRO A 110 5.76 -3.75 16.76
CA PRO A 110 4.92 -4.22 15.66
C PRO A 110 4.29 -3.03 14.90
N SER A 111 4.42 -3.03 13.57
CA SER A 111 3.98 -1.89 12.72
C SER A 111 2.52 -1.51 12.92
N LEU A 112 1.63 -2.50 13.13
CA LEU A 112 0.22 -2.25 13.40
C LEU A 112 0.00 -1.50 14.73
N MET A 113 0.81 -1.79 15.76
CA MET A 113 0.73 -1.06 17.02
C MET A 113 1.13 0.41 16.86
N ILE A 114 2.19 0.68 16.10
CA ILE A 114 2.56 2.07 15.74
C ILE A 114 1.41 2.75 15.02
N ALA A 115 0.81 2.06 14.02
CA ALA A 115 -0.29 2.61 13.25
C ALA A 115 -1.51 2.95 14.11
N ILE A 116 -1.92 2.04 15.00
CA ILE A 116 -3.05 2.25 15.92
C ILE A 116 -2.76 3.43 16.85
N THR A 117 -1.55 3.48 17.44
CA THR A 117 -1.18 4.56 18.35
C THR A 117 -1.19 5.92 17.65
N VAL A 118 -0.53 6.02 16.49
CA VAL A 118 -0.46 7.28 15.74
C VAL A 118 -1.85 7.71 15.26
N ALA A 119 -2.64 6.79 14.69
CA ALA A 119 -3.99 7.11 14.23
C ALA A 119 -4.93 7.45 15.40
N GLY A 120 -4.77 6.83 16.55
CA GLY A 120 -5.51 7.14 17.77
C GLY A 120 -5.24 8.56 18.29
N VAL A 121 -3.99 8.99 18.26
CA VAL A 121 -3.59 10.36 18.66
C VAL A 121 -4.04 11.42 17.64
N LEU A 122 -3.89 11.13 16.34
CA LEU A 122 -4.29 12.07 15.27
C LEU A 122 -5.80 12.15 15.07
N GLY A 123 -6.54 11.20 15.62
CA GLY A 123 -7.97 10.99 15.35
C GLY A 123 -8.20 10.18 14.06
N GLY A 124 -9.39 9.53 13.98
CA GLY A 124 -9.75 8.69 12.83
C GLY A 124 -9.93 9.50 11.54
N GLY A 125 -9.85 8.79 10.42
CA GLY A 125 -10.05 9.31 9.07
C GLY A 125 -8.99 8.82 8.09
N LEU A 126 -9.32 8.81 6.79
CA LEU A 126 -8.44 8.31 5.73
C LEU A 126 -7.05 8.96 5.77
N ARG A 127 -7.00 10.30 5.87
CA ARG A 127 -5.73 11.04 5.90
C ARG A 127 -4.84 10.61 7.07
N ASN A 128 -5.41 10.51 8.26
CA ASN A 128 -4.66 10.17 9.47
C ASN A 128 -4.24 8.69 9.47
N GLY A 129 -5.09 7.80 8.94
CA GLY A 129 -4.74 6.40 8.69
C GLY A 129 -3.59 6.25 7.71
N VAL A 130 -3.57 7.03 6.61
CA VAL A 130 -2.45 7.07 5.66
C VAL A 130 -1.17 7.52 6.37
N ILE A 131 -1.20 8.62 7.12
CA ILE A 131 -0.02 9.13 7.85
C ILE A 131 0.50 8.07 8.84
N ALA A 132 -0.39 7.46 9.61
CA ALA A 132 -0.04 6.45 10.60
C ALA A 132 0.65 5.24 9.96
N LEU A 133 0.12 4.74 8.85
CA LEU A 133 0.69 3.62 8.13
C LEU A 133 2.00 4.00 7.41
N VAL A 134 2.13 5.21 6.88
CA VAL A 134 3.40 5.70 6.31
C VAL A 134 4.50 5.69 7.38
N ILE A 135 4.24 6.23 8.57
CA ILE A 135 5.20 6.22 9.68
C ILE A 135 5.58 4.79 10.07
N SER A 136 4.61 3.87 10.08
CA SER A 136 4.81 2.47 10.45
C SER A 136 5.64 1.67 9.45
N TYR A 137 5.50 1.95 8.14
CA TYR A 137 6.19 1.22 7.09
C TYR A 137 7.53 1.85 6.66
N LEU A 138 7.70 3.14 6.87
CA LEU A 138 8.92 3.88 6.51
C LEU A 138 10.22 3.24 7.02
N PRO A 139 10.32 2.73 8.28
CA PRO A 139 11.54 2.11 8.80
C PRO A 139 11.99 0.88 8.01
N TYR A 140 11.05 0.08 7.51
CA TYR A 140 11.36 -1.10 6.68
C TYR A 140 12.05 -0.69 5.37
N TYR A 141 11.54 0.34 4.71
CA TYR A 141 12.16 0.87 3.48
C TYR A 141 13.51 1.53 3.75
N ALA A 142 13.65 2.23 4.87
CA ALA A 142 14.93 2.83 5.28
C ALA A 142 16.02 1.76 5.51
N LYS A 143 15.68 0.69 6.24
CA LYS A 143 16.59 -0.42 6.50
C LYS A 143 17.00 -1.15 5.22
N LEU A 144 16.02 -1.42 4.34
CA LEU A 144 16.26 -2.06 3.05
C LEU A 144 17.17 -1.21 2.16
N THR A 145 16.85 0.08 2.01
CA THR A 145 17.63 1.02 1.18
C THR A 145 19.07 1.13 1.67
N ARG A 146 19.27 1.31 2.98
CA ARG A 146 20.59 1.34 3.59
C ARG A 146 21.38 0.06 3.32
N GLY A 147 20.74 -1.10 3.47
CA GLY A 147 21.36 -2.41 3.23
C GLY A 147 21.79 -2.58 1.77
N GLU A 148 20.94 -2.23 0.83
CA GLU A 148 21.24 -2.33 -0.60
C GLU A 148 22.35 -1.35 -1.03
N ILE A 149 22.36 -0.12 -0.52
CA ILE A 149 23.44 0.84 -0.80
C ILE A 149 24.78 0.29 -0.28
N ARG A 150 24.83 -0.27 0.94
CA ARG A 150 26.05 -0.86 1.49
C ARG A 150 26.56 -2.02 0.66
N LYS A 151 25.68 -2.89 0.17
CA LYS A 151 26.07 -4.00 -0.73
C LYS A 151 26.67 -3.49 -2.05
N ILE A 152 26.15 -2.39 -2.59
CA ILE A 152 26.64 -1.83 -3.83
C ILE A 152 27.95 -1.07 -3.65
N LYS A 153 28.11 -0.37 -2.55
CA LYS A 153 29.35 0.41 -2.27
C LYS A 153 30.62 -0.43 -2.27
N VAL A 154 30.54 -1.71 -1.96
CA VAL A 154 31.70 -2.64 -1.94
C VAL A 154 31.92 -3.36 -3.27
N ARG A 155 31.12 -3.07 -4.31
CA ARG A 155 31.31 -3.65 -5.64
C ARG A 155 32.51 -3.04 -6.34
N GLU A 156 33.27 -3.88 -7.05
CA GLU A 156 34.51 -3.49 -7.76
C GLU A 156 34.32 -2.26 -8.66
N TYR A 157 33.26 -2.23 -9.48
CA TYR A 157 32.99 -1.11 -10.37
C TYR A 157 32.78 0.21 -9.62
N VAL A 158 32.25 0.18 -8.41
CA VAL A 158 32.10 1.40 -7.57
C VAL A 158 33.47 1.83 -7.05
N THR A 159 34.30 0.88 -6.63
CA THR A 159 35.69 1.16 -6.22
C THR A 159 36.50 1.78 -7.34
N VAL A 160 36.39 1.25 -8.57
CA VAL A 160 37.04 1.82 -9.76
C VAL A 160 36.55 3.25 -10.02
N MET A 161 35.23 3.52 -9.88
CA MET A 161 34.70 4.88 -10.01
C MET A 161 35.29 5.87 -9.00
N TYR A 162 35.57 5.41 -7.76
CA TYR A 162 36.25 6.22 -6.74
C TYR A 162 37.70 6.49 -7.14
N MET A 163 38.44 5.48 -7.62
CA MET A 163 39.84 5.61 -8.03
C MET A 163 40.00 6.52 -9.26
N GLN A 164 39.02 6.52 -10.18
CA GLN A 164 38.98 7.38 -11.34
C GLN A 164 38.53 8.82 -11.07
N GLY A 165 38.25 9.16 -9.81
CA GLY A 165 37.80 10.51 -9.44
C GLY A 165 36.41 10.88 -9.97
N ALA A 166 35.53 9.90 -10.24
CA ALA A 166 34.19 10.16 -10.72
C ALA A 166 33.44 11.12 -9.77
N PRO A 167 32.70 12.12 -10.30
CA PRO A 167 32.02 13.11 -9.51
C PRO A 167 30.92 12.48 -8.64
N LEU A 168 30.65 13.07 -7.48
CA LEU A 168 29.73 12.52 -6.48
C LEU A 168 28.35 12.21 -7.06
N TRP A 169 27.79 13.13 -7.84
CA TRP A 169 26.46 12.95 -8.45
C TRP A 169 26.39 11.72 -9.37
N TYR A 170 27.43 11.44 -10.12
CA TYR A 170 27.50 10.26 -11.01
C TYR A 170 27.54 8.96 -10.21
N ARG A 171 28.33 8.93 -9.13
CA ARG A 171 28.38 7.78 -8.20
C ARG A 171 27.03 7.54 -7.54
N LEU A 172 26.36 8.59 -7.03
CA LEU A 172 25.04 8.52 -6.42
C LEU A 172 23.98 8.00 -7.41
N MET A 173 23.97 8.53 -8.65
CA MET A 173 23.03 8.11 -9.67
C MET A 173 23.23 6.63 -10.03
N THR A 174 24.48 6.18 -10.11
CA THR A 174 24.82 4.76 -10.37
C THR A 174 24.33 3.87 -9.23
N ILE A 175 24.57 4.24 -7.97
CA ILE A 175 24.07 3.51 -6.80
C ILE A 175 22.55 3.44 -6.83
N LEU A 176 21.88 4.59 -7.00
CA LEU A 176 20.43 4.67 -7.02
C LEU A 176 19.80 3.80 -8.12
N LYS A 177 20.35 3.81 -9.33
CA LYS A 177 19.86 2.93 -10.42
C LYS A 177 19.96 1.45 -10.07
N ASN A 178 20.99 1.04 -9.36
CA ASN A 178 21.21 -0.36 -9.02
C ASN A 178 20.33 -0.84 -7.86
N ILE A 179 19.95 0.03 -6.91
CA ILE A 179 19.06 -0.34 -5.79
C ILE A 179 17.57 -0.32 -6.15
N GLN A 180 17.17 0.31 -7.27
CA GLN A 180 15.77 0.44 -7.64
C GLN A 180 15.06 -0.91 -7.78
N ARG A 181 15.73 -1.92 -8.36
CA ARG A 181 15.11 -3.22 -8.61
C ARG A 181 14.64 -3.92 -7.33
N PRO A 182 15.50 -4.15 -6.31
CA PRO A 182 15.07 -4.75 -5.05
C PRO A 182 14.02 -3.92 -4.34
N LEU A 183 14.13 -2.59 -4.37
CA LEU A 183 13.18 -1.69 -3.72
C LEU A 183 11.79 -1.75 -4.37
N VAL A 184 11.71 -1.69 -5.70
CA VAL A 184 10.42 -1.81 -6.42
C VAL A 184 9.79 -3.18 -6.21
N THR A 185 10.59 -4.25 -6.19
CA THR A 185 10.09 -5.60 -5.88
C THR A 185 9.47 -5.64 -4.48
N TYR A 186 10.12 -5.02 -3.50
CA TYR A 186 9.61 -4.91 -2.13
C TYR A 186 8.32 -4.06 -2.05
N MET A 187 8.21 -2.99 -2.84
CA MET A 187 6.98 -2.19 -2.93
C MET A 187 5.78 -3.05 -3.33
N ILE A 188 5.92 -3.88 -4.36
CA ILE A 188 4.83 -4.73 -4.88
C ILE A 188 4.31 -5.68 -3.80
N VAL A 189 5.21 -6.30 -3.04
CA VAL A 189 4.83 -7.19 -1.90
C VAL A 189 4.07 -6.41 -0.84
N ASN A 190 4.55 -5.21 -0.52
CA ASN A 190 3.96 -4.42 0.57
C ASN A 190 2.58 -3.86 0.24
N ILE A 191 2.16 -3.78 -1.02
CA ILE A 191 0.80 -3.34 -1.38
C ILE A 191 -0.24 -4.25 -0.69
N SER A 192 -0.09 -5.57 -0.79
CA SER A 192 -1.00 -6.52 -0.17
C SER A 192 -1.07 -6.37 1.36
N SER A 193 0.08 -6.26 2.01
CA SER A 193 0.17 -6.06 3.46
C SER A 193 -0.44 -4.72 3.88
N THR A 194 -0.25 -3.67 3.06
CA THR A 194 -0.76 -2.34 3.33
C THR A 194 -2.28 -2.27 3.19
N ILE A 195 -2.86 -2.94 2.17
CA ILE A 195 -4.32 -3.07 2.02
C ILE A 195 -4.91 -3.70 3.28
N LEU A 196 -4.32 -4.81 3.73
CA LEU A 196 -4.79 -5.51 4.93
C LEU A 196 -4.67 -4.64 6.19
N SER A 197 -3.55 -3.92 6.35
CA SER A 197 -3.34 -3.04 7.50
C SER A 197 -4.29 -1.85 7.52
N LEU A 198 -4.56 -1.23 6.35
CA LEU A 198 -5.54 -0.15 6.23
C LEU A 198 -6.94 -0.66 6.55
N ALA A 199 -7.32 -1.81 5.99
CA ALA A 199 -8.61 -2.44 6.27
C ALA A 199 -8.75 -2.80 7.75
N THR A 200 -7.70 -3.33 8.40
CA THR A 200 -7.70 -3.62 9.83
C THR A 200 -7.89 -2.35 10.66
N LEU A 201 -7.16 -1.28 10.34
CA LEU A 201 -7.27 0.00 11.04
C LEU A 201 -8.68 0.59 10.91
N SER A 202 -9.28 0.51 9.72
CA SER A 202 -10.64 0.97 9.45
C SER A 202 -11.69 0.07 10.12
N PHE A 203 -11.48 -1.25 10.12
CA PHE A 203 -12.34 -2.21 10.82
C PHE A 203 -12.38 -1.95 12.33
N LEU A 204 -11.26 -1.51 12.92
CA LEU A 204 -11.21 -1.09 14.34
C LEU A 204 -11.87 0.29 14.59
N GLY A 205 -12.35 0.97 13.54
CA GLY A 205 -13.00 2.28 13.64
C GLY A 205 -12.05 3.48 13.78
N ILE A 206 -10.74 3.25 13.69
CA ILE A 206 -9.71 4.28 13.79
C ILE A 206 -9.28 4.79 12.41
N GLY A 207 -9.53 4.00 11.34
CA GLY A 207 -9.17 4.34 9.96
C GLY A 207 -10.21 5.22 9.27
N VAL A 208 -10.66 4.80 8.10
CA VAL A 208 -11.63 5.53 7.27
C VAL A 208 -12.99 5.54 7.95
N LYS A 209 -13.62 6.71 7.97
CA LYS A 209 -14.93 6.91 8.59
C LYS A 209 -16.05 6.87 7.54
N VAL A 210 -17.23 6.42 7.99
CA VAL A 210 -18.50 6.56 7.25
C VAL A 210 -18.73 8.03 6.86
N PRO A 211 -19.25 8.34 5.67
CA PRO A 211 -19.86 7.45 4.67
C PRO A 211 -18.91 6.88 3.60
N GLN A 212 -17.60 7.14 3.69
CA GLN A 212 -16.65 6.71 2.66
C GLN A 212 -16.58 5.19 2.57
N PRO A 213 -16.82 4.58 1.39
CA PRO A 213 -16.91 3.14 1.24
C PRO A 213 -15.51 2.51 1.09
N GLU A 214 -14.68 2.55 2.12
CA GLU A 214 -13.43 1.80 2.18
C GLU A 214 -13.74 0.38 2.68
N TRP A 215 -13.10 -0.66 2.12
CA TRP A 215 -13.45 -2.05 2.39
C TRP A 215 -13.38 -2.45 3.87
N GLY A 216 -12.39 -1.94 4.62
CA GLY A 216 -12.29 -2.17 6.06
C GLY A 216 -13.39 -1.46 6.86
N SER A 217 -13.77 -0.24 6.49
CA SER A 217 -14.88 0.47 7.11
C SER A 217 -16.23 -0.20 6.78
N MET A 218 -16.39 -0.74 5.56
CA MET A 218 -17.56 -1.54 5.20
C MET A 218 -17.68 -2.81 6.03
N LEU A 219 -16.56 -3.50 6.31
CA LEU A 219 -16.55 -4.63 7.25
C LEU A 219 -16.96 -4.22 8.66
N ASN A 220 -16.52 -3.05 9.14
CA ASN A 220 -16.93 -2.53 10.45
C ASN A 220 -18.42 -2.18 10.49
N GLU A 221 -18.96 -1.56 9.45
CA GLU A 221 -20.40 -1.28 9.32
C GLU A 221 -21.20 -2.60 9.37
N GLY A 222 -20.85 -3.58 8.52
CA GLY A 222 -21.60 -4.82 8.35
C GLY A 222 -21.53 -5.79 9.53
N ARG A 223 -20.60 -5.62 10.49
CA ARG A 223 -20.46 -6.57 11.62
C ARG A 223 -21.67 -6.61 12.54
N LEU A 224 -22.38 -5.49 12.69
CA LEU A 224 -23.56 -5.40 13.57
C LEU A 224 -24.78 -6.07 12.96
N SER A 225 -24.86 -6.11 11.63
CA SER A 225 -25.98 -6.67 10.87
C SER A 225 -25.63 -8.05 10.27
N PHE A 226 -24.53 -8.70 10.71
CA PHE A 226 -24.00 -9.91 10.08
C PHE A 226 -24.99 -11.09 10.08
N GLU A 227 -25.76 -11.27 11.14
CA GLU A 227 -26.75 -12.36 11.24
C GLU A 227 -27.89 -12.18 10.22
N GLN A 228 -28.28 -10.95 9.92
CA GLN A 228 -29.39 -10.61 9.02
C GLN A 228 -28.94 -10.39 7.60
N ALA A 229 -27.74 -9.83 7.42
CA ALA A 229 -27.20 -9.38 6.13
C ALA A 229 -25.71 -9.76 5.96
N PRO A 230 -25.37 -11.07 5.85
CA PRO A 230 -23.98 -11.53 5.79
C PRO A 230 -23.24 -11.00 4.55
N TRP A 231 -23.93 -10.62 3.47
CA TRP A 231 -23.34 -10.04 2.28
C TRP A 231 -22.59 -8.73 2.54
N LEU A 232 -22.97 -7.98 3.59
CA LEU A 232 -22.30 -6.75 4.00
C LEU A 232 -20.83 -6.95 4.38
N MET A 233 -20.48 -8.12 4.90
CA MET A 233 -19.11 -8.49 5.24
C MET A 233 -18.46 -9.36 4.16
N ILE A 234 -19.21 -10.26 3.54
CA ILE A 234 -18.69 -11.19 2.53
C ILE A 234 -18.18 -10.42 1.31
N ALA A 235 -18.93 -9.43 0.81
CA ALA A 235 -18.58 -8.71 -0.40
C ALA A 235 -17.26 -7.90 -0.28
N PRO A 236 -17.06 -7.03 0.73
CA PRO A 236 -15.78 -6.34 0.91
C PRO A 236 -14.66 -7.31 1.33
N GLY A 237 -14.93 -8.34 2.13
CA GLY A 237 -13.94 -9.35 2.52
C GLY A 237 -13.38 -10.13 1.31
N LEU A 238 -14.24 -10.56 0.39
CA LEU A 238 -13.83 -11.17 -0.86
C LEU A 238 -13.04 -10.21 -1.74
N SER A 239 -13.43 -8.94 -1.79
CA SER A 239 -12.72 -7.92 -2.57
C SER A 239 -11.30 -7.70 -2.09
N ILE A 240 -11.08 -7.63 -0.77
CA ILE A 240 -9.75 -7.59 -0.16
C ILE A 240 -8.96 -8.85 -0.54
N THR A 241 -9.54 -10.03 -0.37
CA THR A 241 -8.89 -11.31 -0.62
C THR A 241 -8.46 -11.45 -2.08
N ILE A 242 -9.36 -11.17 -3.02
CA ILE A 242 -9.08 -11.23 -4.47
C ILE A 242 -7.95 -10.25 -4.82
N THR A 243 -8.01 -9.03 -4.30
CA THR A 243 -6.99 -8.01 -4.56
C THR A 243 -5.61 -8.44 -4.05
N ILE A 244 -5.53 -9.01 -2.85
CA ILE A 244 -4.30 -9.56 -2.28
C ILE A 244 -3.75 -10.69 -3.14
N ILE A 245 -4.60 -11.61 -3.61
CA ILE A 245 -4.18 -12.72 -4.50
C ILE A 245 -3.61 -12.16 -5.80
N ILE A 246 -4.25 -11.17 -6.41
CA ILE A 246 -3.77 -10.53 -7.64
C ILE A 246 -2.39 -9.90 -7.44
N PHE A 247 -2.20 -9.07 -6.41
CA PHE A 247 -0.91 -8.42 -6.16
C PHE A 247 0.19 -9.42 -5.80
N ASN A 248 -0.12 -10.48 -5.05
CA ASN A 248 0.84 -11.55 -4.77
C ASN A 248 1.21 -12.34 -6.04
N GLY A 249 0.26 -12.58 -6.93
CA GLY A 249 0.52 -13.19 -8.25
C GLY A 249 1.45 -12.32 -9.10
N ILE A 250 1.20 -11.01 -9.16
CA ILE A 250 2.08 -10.04 -9.86
C ILE A 250 3.49 -10.07 -9.27
N HIS A 251 3.60 -10.10 -7.94
CA HIS A 251 4.90 -10.19 -7.27
C HIS A 251 5.68 -11.44 -7.66
N GLN A 252 5.06 -12.63 -7.57
CA GLN A 252 5.70 -13.90 -7.96
C GLN A 252 6.16 -13.88 -9.42
N TRP A 253 5.33 -13.38 -10.31
CA TRP A 253 5.67 -13.24 -11.72
C TRP A 253 6.88 -12.32 -11.96
N VAL A 254 6.96 -11.18 -11.25
CA VAL A 254 8.10 -10.23 -11.32
C VAL A 254 9.38 -10.89 -10.79
N GLN A 255 9.30 -11.65 -9.69
CA GLN A 255 10.45 -12.35 -9.11
C GLN A 255 10.99 -13.45 -10.01
N GLN A 256 10.13 -14.35 -10.53
CA GLN A 256 10.55 -15.45 -11.39
C GLN A 256 11.28 -14.94 -12.63
N LYS A 257 10.79 -13.85 -13.19
CA LYS A 257 11.39 -13.23 -14.37
C LYS A 257 12.71 -12.52 -14.04
N GLY A 258 12.92 -12.19 -12.78
CA GLY A 258 14.16 -11.60 -12.28
C GLY A 258 15.32 -12.60 -12.09
N ARG A 259 14.99 -13.89 -11.89
CA ARG A 259 16.00 -14.96 -11.76
C ARG A 259 16.56 -15.42 -13.11
N ASN A 260 15.82 -15.23 -14.18
CA ASN A 260 16.17 -15.69 -15.53
C ASN A 260 16.94 -14.62 -16.35
N LEU A 261 17.48 -13.59 -15.70
CA LEU A 261 18.33 -12.52 -16.25
C LEU A 261 19.61 -12.37 -15.42
#